data_fb490a490ba9ddcaa7f6be49e932da45
#
_entry.id   fb490a490ba9ddcaa7f6be49e932da45
#
_cell.length_a   1.000
_cell.length_b   1.000
_cell.length_c   1.000
_cell.angle_alpha   90.00
_cell.angle_beta   90.00
_cell.angle_gamma   90.00
#
_symmetry.space_group_name_H-M   'P 1'
#
loop_
_entity.id
_entity.type
_entity.pdbx_description
1 polymer ?
#
loop_
_entity_poly.entity_id
_entity_poly.type
_entity_poly.pdbx_seq_one_letter_code
_entity_poly.pdbx_strand_id
1 'polypeptide(L)'
;GKIKSLDQKVTDFFPELKGKFAHEVTVGDLSSMASGLSWDERYYSPFSIVTKAYFHDDLKGVILDLEINEKPGQSFKYLSGATQLLAMCVEKATGQYLSDYVSAHFWQPMGAENEALWQLDHESDGIEKAYCCISSNARDFARFGKLYLSNGNWNGKQLLDSTFVKKCTTPRFAESPEYGYGWWLHNFLGKDLYYMRGHLGQFVIVIPEDDLIIVRLGHVKGLQTESDPHSDDLYVYVEEAYEMLKKRK
;
A
#
# COMPACT_ATOMS: atom_id res chain seq x y z
N GLY A 1 4.56 -4.60 -18.48
CA GLY A 1 3.68 -5.11 -19.53
C GLY A 1 3.01 -6.44 -19.21
N LYS A 2 3.15 -6.99 -17.98
CA LYS A 2 2.49 -8.26 -17.60
C LYS A 2 1.02 -8.04 -17.20
N ILE A 3 0.73 -6.94 -16.52
CA ILE A 3 -0.63 -6.42 -16.33
C ILE A 3 -0.83 -5.34 -17.40
N LYS A 4 -1.89 -5.46 -18.20
CA LYS A 4 -2.11 -4.63 -19.40
C LYS A 4 -2.50 -3.20 -19.08
N SER A 5 -3.34 -3.01 -18.06
CA SER A 5 -3.82 -1.71 -17.58
C SER A 5 -4.43 -1.84 -16.20
N LEU A 6 -4.76 -0.71 -15.57
CA LEU A 6 -5.54 -0.68 -14.33
C LEU A 6 -6.98 -1.19 -14.53
N ASP A 7 -7.50 -1.17 -15.76
CA ASP A 7 -8.85 -1.67 -16.09
C ASP A 7 -8.90 -3.19 -16.32
N GLN A 8 -7.73 -3.87 -16.25
CA GLN A 8 -7.69 -5.32 -16.41
C GLN A 8 -8.47 -5.99 -15.29
N LYS A 9 -9.32 -6.96 -15.67
CA LYS A 9 -10.18 -7.66 -14.69
C LYS A 9 -9.38 -8.61 -13.83
N VAL A 10 -9.73 -8.66 -12.55
CA VAL A 10 -9.11 -9.59 -11.60
C VAL A 10 -9.43 -11.03 -11.98
N THR A 11 -10.59 -11.28 -12.58
CA THR A 11 -11.00 -12.59 -13.09
C THR A 11 -10.16 -13.10 -14.28
N ASP A 12 -9.35 -12.24 -14.92
CA ASP A 12 -8.34 -12.71 -15.90
C ASP A 12 -7.23 -13.54 -15.24
N PHE A 13 -6.99 -13.30 -13.95
CA PHE A 13 -5.99 -13.99 -13.13
C PHE A 13 -6.64 -15.09 -12.27
N PHE A 14 -7.82 -14.82 -11.71
CA PHE A 14 -8.58 -15.68 -10.82
C PHE A 14 -10.04 -15.79 -11.26
N PRO A 15 -10.32 -16.63 -12.27
CA PRO A 15 -11.68 -16.81 -12.78
C PRO A 15 -12.64 -17.41 -11.74
N GLU A 16 -12.10 -18.03 -10.67
CA GLU A 16 -12.84 -18.58 -9.53
C GLU A 16 -13.30 -17.56 -8.51
N LEU A 17 -12.94 -16.27 -8.67
CA LEU A 17 -13.35 -15.22 -7.76
C LEU A 17 -14.87 -15.14 -7.61
N LYS A 18 -15.34 -14.99 -6.37
CA LYS A 18 -16.77 -15.13 -6.00
C LYS A 18 -17.44 -13.77 -5.80
N GLY A 19 -18.76 -13.80 -5.79
CA GLY A 19 -19.61 -12.64 -5.47
C GLY A 19 -20.29 -12.03 -6.70
N LYS A 20 -21.32 -11.23 -6.42
CA LYS A 20 -22.19 -10.62 -7.43
C LYS A 20 -21.44 -9.80 -8.47
N PHE A 21 -20.37 -9.14 -8.06
CA PHE A 21 -19.59 -8.21 -8.90
C PHE A 21 -18.19 -8.72 -9.21
N ALA A 22 -17.90 -10.01 -9.02
CA ALA A 22 -16.57 -10.59 -9.26
C ALA A 22 -16.00 -10.30 -10.66
N HIS A 23 -16.86 -10.29 -11.69
CA HIS A 23 -16.45 -10.00 -13.08
C HIS A 23 -16.27 -8.51 -13.38
N GLU A 24 -16.61 -7.62 -12.43
CA GLU A 24 -16.49 -6.18 -12.64
C GLU A 24 -15.20 -5.60 -12.04
N VAL A 25 -14.67 -6.22 -10.97
CA VAL A 25 -13.50 -5.70 -10.24
C VAL A 25 -12.24 -5.71 -11.12
N THR A 26 -11.50 -4.61 -11.02
CA THR A 26 -10.26 -4.37 -11.79
C THR A 26 -9.03 -4.30 -10.89
N VAL A 27 -7.85 -4.43 -11.46
CA VAL A 27 -6.57 -4.17 -10.78
C VAL A 27 -6.53 -2.74 -10.19
N GLY A 28 -7.10 -1.77 -10.93
CA GLY A 28 -7.22 -0.40 -10.46
C GLY A 28 -8.11 -0.24 -9.24
N ASP A 29 -9.20 -1.01 -9.15
CA ASP A 29 -10.09 -0.99 -7.97
C ASP A 29 -9.41 -1.57 -6.74
N LEU A 30 -8.61 -2.62 -6.90
CA LEU A 30 -7.80 -3.15 -5.80
C LEU A 30 -6.78 -2.12 -5.31
N SER A 31 -6.00 -1.53 -6.22
CA SER A 31 -4.92 -0.60 -5.87
C SER A 31 -5.39 0.73 -5.28
N SER A 32 -6.65 1.11 -5.52
CA SER A 32 -7.25 2.36 -5.00
C SER A 32 -8.26 2.13 -3.89
N MET A 33 -8.29 0.93 -3.31
CA MET A 33 -9.19 0.59 -2.21
C MET A 33 -10.67 0.82 -2.52
N ALA A 34 -11.09 0.35 -3.71
CA ALA A 34 -12.47 0.44 -4.19
C ALA A 34 -12.98 -0.91 -4.72
N SER A 35 -12.52 -2.01 -4.13
CA SER A 35 -12.73 -3.37 -4.65
C SER A 35 -14.12 -3.93 -4.42
N GLY A 36 -14.83 -3.47 -3.40
CA GLY A 36 -16.09 -4.08 -2.98
C GLY A 36 -15.96 -5.47 -2.34
N LEU A 37 -14.74 -5.84 -1.91
CA LEU A 37 -14.42 -7.12 -1.30
C LEU A 37 -15.09 -7.26 0.09
N SER A 38 -15.59 -8.44 0.39
CA SER A 38 -16.18 -8.80 1.70
C SER A 38 -15.11 -9.00 2.78
N TRP A 39 -14.44 -7.91 3.11
CA TRP A 39 -13.38 -7.83 4.12
C TRP A 39 -13.76 -6.77 5.17
N ASP A 40 -13.32 -6.97 6.42
CA ASP A 40 -13.40 -5.94 7.45
C ASP A 40 -12.05 -5.76 8.18
N GLU A 41 -11.79 -4.54 8.65
CA GLU A 41 -10.53 -4.16 9.29
C GLU A 41 -10.58 -4.29 10.83
N ARG A 42 -11.33 -5.25 11.37
CA ARG A 42 -11.45 -5.47 12.83
C ARG A 42 -10.24 -6.20 13.40
N TYR A 43 -9.15 -5.49 13.59
CA TYR A 43 -7.86 -6.04 14.03
C TYR A 43 -7.87 -6.68 15.41
N TYR A 44 -8.78 -6.28 16.30
CA TYR A 44 -8.81 -6.76 17.69
C TYR A 44 -9.83 -7.87 17.95
N SER A 45 -10.45 -8.40 16.92
CA SER A 45 -11.37 -9.53 17.04
C SER A 45 -10.68 -10.84 16.65
N PRO A 46 -10.62 -11.86 17.53
CA PRO A 46 -10.03 -13.16 17.20
C PRO A 46 -10.82 -13.92 16.11
N PHE A 47 -12.05 -13.49 15.84
CA PHE A 47 -12.93 -14.10 14.83
C PHE A 47 -13.00 -13.30 13.52
N SER A 48 -12.22 -12.23 13.40
CA SER A 48 -12.21 -11.40 12.20
C SER A 48 -11.49 -12.08 11.05
N ILE A 49 -11.82 -11.64 9.83
CA ILE A 49 -11.11 -12.06 8.62
C ILE A 49 -9.63 -11.67 8.66
N VAL A 50 -9.28 -10.54 9.28
CA VAL A 50 -7.89 -10.10 9.48
C VAL A 50 -7.11 -11.12 10.29
N THR A 51 -7.67 -11.55 11.43
CA THR A 51 -7.04 -12.58 12.29
C THR A 51 -6.94 -13.92 11.57
N LYS A 52 -8.00 -14.32 10.85
CA LYS A 52 -7.97 -15.54 10.04
C LYS A 52 -6.84 -15.48 9.01
N ALA A 53 -6.77 -14.41 8.21
CA ALA A 53 -5.74 -14.24 7.17
C ALA A 53 -4.31 -14.19 7.74
N TYR A 54 -4.16 -13.64 8.96
CA TYR A 54 -2.84 -13.54 9.57
C TYR A 54 -2.28 -14.89 10.07
N PHE A 55 -3.15 -15.77 10.60
CA PHE A 55 -2.73 -17.03 11.23
C PHE A 55 -3.00 -18.28 10.38
N HIS A 56 -3.66 -18.14 9.23
CA HIS A 56 -3.95 -19.29 8.37
C HIS A 56 -2.78 -19.64 7.46
N ASP A 57 -2.51 -20.93 7.28
CA ASP A 57 -1.39 -21.43 6.46
C ASP A 57 -1.72 -21.47 4.95
N ASP A 58 -2.95 -21.15 4.54
CA ASP A 58 -3.39 -20.98 3.16
C ASP A 58 -4.06 -19.61 3.00
N LEU A 59 -3.25 -18.55 2.99
CA LEU A 59 -3.71 -17.17 2.79
C LEU A 59 -4.39 -16.99 1.44
N LYS A 60 -3.88 -17.66 0.40
CA LYS A 60 -4.46 -17.59 -0.94
C LYS A 60 -5.90 -18.11 -0.94
N GLY A 61 -6.15 -19.28 -0.33
CA GLY A 61 -7.49 -19.83 -0.18
C GLY A 61 -8.41 -18.91 0.61
N VAL A 62 -7.91 -18.35 1.72
CA VAL A 62 -8.68 -17.36 2.52
C VAL A 62 -9.10 -16.15 1.69
N ILE A 63 -8.24 -15.61 0.85
CA ILE A 63 -8.57 -14.45 -0.01
C ILE A 63 -9.54 -14.82 -1.14
N LEU A 64 -9.35 -15.96 -1.79
CA LEU A 64 -10.22 -16.39 -2.90
C LEU A 64 -11.59 -16.90 -2.44
N ASP A 65 -11.74 -17.18 -1.16
CA ASP A 65 -13.03 -17.49 -0.55
C ASP A 65 -13.89 -16.24 -0.27
N LEU A 66 -13.29 -15.05 -0.32
CA LEU A 66 -14.02 -13.79 -0.17
C LEU A 66 -14.84 -13.46 -1.42
N GLU A 67 -15.89 -12.69 -1.22
CA GLU A 67 -16.81 -12.30 -2.28
C GLU A 67 -16.70 -10.80 -2.62
N ILE A 68 -16.89 -10.45 -3.88
CA ILE A 68 -17.08 -9.08 -4.32
C ILE A 68 -18.57 -8.76 -4.30
N ASN A 69 -19.06 -8.21 -3.20
CA ASN A 69 -20.49 -8.00 -2.95
C ASN A 69 -20.95 -6.55 -3.10
N GLU A 70 -20.04 -5.59 -2.96
CA GLU A 70 -20.28 -4.19 -3.28
C GLU A 70 -19.77 -3.88 -4.71
N LYS A 71 -20.40 -2.94 -5.41
CA LYS A 71 -20.02 -2.60 -6.78
C LYS A 71 -18.64 -1.91 -6.78
N PRO A 72 -17.62 -2.48 -7.48
CA PRO A 72 -16.28 -1.91 -7.50
C PRO A 72 -16.24 -0.53 -8.14
N GLY A 73 -15.23 0.26 -7.77
CA GLY A 73 -14.96 1.56 -8.38
C GLY A 73 -15.94 2.67 -8.05
N GLN A 74 -16.81 2.51 -7.06
CA GLN A 74 -17.82 3.51 -6.70
C GLN A 74 -17.35 4.43 -5.57
N SER A 75 -16.65 3.92 -4.58
CA SER A 75 -16.20 4.68 -3.41
C SER A 75 -14.95 4.06 -2.81
N PHE A 76 -14.22 4.86 -2.07
CA PHE A 76 -13.09 4.42 -1.27
C PHE A 76 -13.55 3.66 -0.02
N LYS A 77 -12.93 2.51 0.22
CA LYS A 77 -13.04 1.76 1.46
C LYS A 77 -11.75 0.97 1.66
N TYR A 78 -10.98 1.35 2.67
CA TYR A 78 -9.70 0.70 2.94
C TYR A 78 -9.93 -0.76 3.34
N LEU A 79 -9.38 -1.70 2.58
CA LEU A 79 -9.53 -3.14 2.77
C LEU A 79 -8.19 -3.82 2.52
N SER A 80 -7.50 -4.27 3.58
CA SER A 80 -6.20 -4.95 3.48
C SER A 80 -6.23 -6.18 2.57
N GLY A 81 -7.34 -6.91 2.53
CA GLY A 81 -7.54 -8.03 1.62
C GLY A 81 -7.44 -7.65 0.13
N ALA A 82 -7.79 -6.41 -0.23
CA ALA A 82 -7.61 -5.92 -1.60
C ALA A 82 -6.13 -5.83 -1.98
N THR A 83 -5.26 -5.41 -1.06
CA THR A 83 -3.80 -5.40 -1.27
C THR A 83 -3.26 -6.81 -1.46
N GLN A 84 -3.71 -7.78 -0.66
CA GLN A 84 -3.31 -9.17 -0.83
C GLN A 84 -3.75 -9.73 -2.19
N LEU A 85 -4.98 -9.50 -2.60
CA LEU A 85 -5.48 -9.96 -3.90
C LEU A 85 -4.72 -9.28 -5.06
N LEU A 86 -4.35 -8.00 -4.91
CA LEU A 86 -3.50 -7.29 -5.88
C LEU A 86 -2.12 -7.93 -6.01
N ALA A 87 -1.48 -8.26 -4.90
CA ALA A 87 -0.19 -8.96 -4.87
C ALA A 87 -0.28 -10.31 -5.59
N MET A 88 -1.31 -11.10 -5.30
CA MET A 88 -1.56 -12.37 -5.98
C MET A 88 -1.77 -12.18 -7.50
N CYS A 89 -2.39 -11.08 -7.95
CA CYS A 89 -2.47 -10.75 -9.38
C CYS A 89 -1.08 -10.47 -9.98
N VAL A 90 -0.20 -9.78 -9.25
CA VAL A 90 1.18 -9.52 -9.69
C VAL A 90 1.96 -10.82 -9.82
N GLU A 91 1.91 -11.69 -8.82
CA GLU A 91 2.56 -13.01 -8.86
C GLU A 91 2.06 -13.86 -10.03
N LYS A 92 0.74 -13.93 -10.21
CA LYS A 92 0.13 -14.68 -11.31
C LYS A 92 0.54 -14.13 -12.68
N ALA A 93 0.64 -12.82 -12.82
CA ALA A 93 1.02 -12.14 -14.06
C ALA A 93 2.50 -12.29 -14.37
N THR A 94 3.37 -12.30 -13.36
CA THR A 94 4.82 -12.34 -13.53
C THR A 94 5.39 -13.75 -13.52
N GLY A 95 4.73 -14.68 -12.83
CA GLY A 95 5.23 -16.03 -12.54
C GLY A 95 6.38 -16.04 -11.53
N GLN A 96 6.50 -15.00 -10.71
CA GLN A 96 7.55 -14.83 -9.69
C GLN A 96 6.90 -14.59 -8.33
N TYR A 97 7.58 -14.97 -7.24
CA TYR A 97 7.23 -14.53 -5.90
C TYR A 97 7.31 -13.02 -5.79
N LEU A 98 6.45 -12.43 -4.98
CA LEU A 98 6.38 -10.97 -4.84
C LEU A 98 7.70 -10.39 -4.32
N SER A 99 8.35 -11.06 -3.36
CA SER A 99 9.65 -10.67 -2.81
C SER A 99 10.75 -10.65 -3.86
N ASP A 100 10.83 -11.67 -4.73
CA ASP A 100 11.79 -11.74 -5.83
C ASP A 100 11.55 -10.60 -6.82
N TYR A 101 10.28 -10.37 -7.17
CA TYR A 101 9.91 -9.28 -8.07
C TYR A 101 10.29 -7.91 -7.51
N VAL A 102 9.95 -7.64 -6.25
CA VAL A 102 10.29 -6.38 -5.57
C VAL A 102 11.80 -6.22 -5.41
N SER A 103 12.51 -7.29 -5.07
CA SER A 103 13.96 -7.29 -4.96
C SER A 103 14.62 -6.90 -6.28
N ALA A 104 14.26 -7.56 -7.38
CA ALA A 104 14.89 -7.36 -8.68
C ALA A 104 14.56 -6.00 -9.33
N HIS A 105 13.33 -5.49 -9.12
CA HIS A 105 12.85 -4.29 -9.81
C HIS A 105 12.94 -2.99 -9.00
N PHE A 106 13.04 -3.08 -7.68
CA PHE A 106 13.06 -1.92 -6.79
C PHE A 106 14.19 -1.97 -5.77
N TRP A 107 14.26 -3.00 -4.92
CA TRP A 107 15.17 -3.04 -3.78
C TRP A 107 16.63 -2.92 -4.20
N GLN A 108 17.08 -3.80 -5.09
CA GLN A 108 18.45 -3.77 -5.63
C GLN A 108 18.72 -2.56 -6.53
N PRO A 109 17.85 -2.20 -7.52
CA PRO A 109 18.07 -1.02 -8.35
C PRO A 109 18.12 0.29 -7.57
N MET A 110 17.39 0.41 -6.45
CA MET A 110 17.46 1.57 -5.58
C MET A 110 18.67 1.58 -4.65
N GLY A 111 19.47 0.52 -4.63
CA GLY A 111 20.66 0.42 -3.79
C GLY A 111 20.31 0.34 -2.31
N ALA A 112 19.31 -0.46 -1.94
CA ALA A 112 18.98 -0.72 -0.54
C ALA A 112 20.22 -1.26 0.21
N GLU A 113 20.43 -0.77 1.43
CA GLU A 113 21.65 -1.03 2.19
C GLU A 113 21.57 -2.35 2.96
N ASN A 114 20.34 -2.80 3.25
CA ASN A 114 20.09 -3.99 4.04
C ASN A 114 19.04 -4.87 3.36
N GLU A 115 19.00 -6.11 3.77
CA GLU A 115 17.94 -7.04 3.40
C GLU A 115 16.60 -6.59 4.00
N ALA A 116 15.51 -6.93 3.33
CA ALA A 116 14.16 -6.88 3.88
C ALA A 116 13.67 -8.31 4.12
N LEU A 117 12.93 -8.49 5.21
CA LEU A 117 12.25 -9.74 5.52
C LEU A 117 10.76 -9.54 5.30
N TRP A 118 10.13 -10.45 4.56
CA TRP A 118 8.69 -10.45 4.36
C TRP A 118 8.09 -11.74 4.91
N GLN A 119 7.10 -11.61 5.78
CA GLN A 119 6.47 -12.78 6.39
C GLN A 119 5.63 -13.54 5.36
N LEU A 120 5.81 -14.85 5.31
CA LEU A 120 4.99 -15.78 4.54
C LEU A 120 3.82 -16.31 5.37
N ASP A 121 2.82 -16.88 4.72
CA ASP A 121 1.72 -17.58 5.40
C ASP A 121 2.17 -18.92 5.96
N HIS A 122 3.10 -19.65 5.28
CA HIS A 122 3.78 -20.83 5.84
C HIS A 122 5.22 -20.99 5.33
N GLU A 123 5.99 -21.94 5.88
CA GLU A 123 7.44 -21.98 5.75
C GLU A 123 7.96 -22.53 4.41
N SER A 124 7.26 -23.46 3.75
CA SER A 124 7.87 -24.20 2.63
C SER A 124 7.69 -23.55 1.26
N ASP A 125 6.48 -23.11 0.94
CA ASP A 125 6.06 -22.57 -0.36
C ASP A 125 4.96 -21.52 -0.20
N GLY A 126 4.96 -20.83 0.95
CA GLY A 126 4.00 -19.79 1.30
C GLY A 126 4.12 -18.55 0.42
N ILE A 127 3.03 -17.77 0.38
CA ILE A 127 2.99 -16.47 -0.28
C ILE A 127 3.23 -15.34 0.73
N GLU A 128 3.78 -14.23 0.27
CA GLU A 128 4.00 -13.06 1.10
C GLU A 128 2.67 -12.46 1.58
N LYS A 129 2.61 -12.12 2.87
CA LYS A 129 1.52 -11.33 3.45
C LYS A 129 1.66 -9.88 2.97
N ALA A 130 1.23 -9.61 1.75
CA ALA A 130 1.46 -8.34 1.07
C ALA A 130 0.70 -7.16 1.69
N TYR A 131 -0.35 -7.43 2.46
CA TYR A 131 -1.10 -6.41 3.20
C TYR A 131 -0.38 -5.94 4.47
N CYS A 132 0.73 -6.60 4.87
CA CYS A 132 1.53 -6.25 6.05
C CYS A 132 2.98 -6.77 5.95
N CYS A 133 3.68 -6.72 7.06
CA CYS A 133 4.66 -7.71 7.50
C CYS A 133 5.98 -7.72 6.73
N ILE A 134 6.32 -6.62 6.05
CA ILE A 134 7.68 -6.36 5.56
C ILE A 134 8.47 -5.62 6.62
N SER A 135 9.68 -6.08 6.91
CA SER A 135 10.60 -5.51 7.89
C SER A 135 11.91 -5.10 7.24
N SER A 136 12.34 -3.88 7.46
CA SER A 136 13.64 -3.35 7.09
C SER A 136 13.94 -2.10 7.94
N ASN A 137 14.89 -1.27 7.53
CA ASN A 137 15.26 -0.04 8.21
C ASN A 137 14.66 1.23 7.58
N ALA A 138 14.73 2.34 8.31
CA ALA A 138 14.13 3.60 7.87
C ALA A 138 14.74 4.17 6.58
N ARG A 139 16.03 3.98 6.35
CA ARG A 139 16.71 4.51 5.14
C ARG A 139 16.26 3.76 3.89
N ASP A 140 16.09 2.45 3.97
CA ASP A 140 15.64 1.65 2.84
C ASP A 140 14.15 1.91 2.53
N PHE A 141 13.31 2.10 3.54
CA PHE A 141 11.94 2.57 3.31
C PHE A 141 11.88 4.00 2.73
N ALA A 142 12.78 4.90 3.14
CA ALA A 142 12.86 6.25 2.58
C ALA A 142 13.15 6.25 1.06
N ARG A 143 13.79 5.21 0.52
CA ARG A 143 14.05 5.08 -0.92
C ARG A 143 12.77 5.01 -1.74
N PHE A 144 11.72 4.38 -1.23
CA PHE A 144 10.40 4.40 -1.87
C PHE A 144 9.80 5.80 -1.89
N GLY A 145 9.88 6.53 -0.77
CA GLY A 145 9.49 7.94 -0.73
C GLY A 145 10.24 8.77 -1.77
N LYS A 146 11.57 8.61 -1.85
CA LYS A 146 12.42 9.30 -2.82
C LYS A 146 12.09 8.93 -4.26
N LEU A 147 11.77 7.66 -4.55
CA LEU A 147 11.39 7.23 -5.88
C LEU A 147 10.13 7.97 -6.36
N TYR A 148 9.12 8.07 -5.49
CA TYR A 148 7.89 8.81 -5.81
C TYR A 148 8.12 10.33 -5.88
N LEU A 149 8.91 10.90 -4.96
CA LEU A 149 9.32 12.30 -4.99
C LEU A 149 10.02 12.68 -6.30
N SER A 150 10.79 11.76 -6.86
CA SER A 150 11.49 11.90 -8.13
C SER A 150 10.67 11.44 -9.35
N ASN A 151 9.34 11.39 -9.24
CA ASN A 151 8.43 10.97 -10.31
C ASN A 151 8.81 9.61 -10.94
N GLY A 152 9.24 8.66 -10.11
CA GLY A 152 9.61 7.31 -10.55
C GLY A 152 11.01 7.18 -11.13
N ASN A 153 11.78 8.27 -11.18
CA ASN A 153 13.17 8.26 -11.64
C ASN A 153 14.13 7.97 -10.47
N TRP A 154 15.07 7.06 -10.69
CA TRP A 154 16.11 6.73 -9.74
C TRP A 154 17.48 6.87 -10.40
N ASN A 155 18.22 7.91 -10.03
CA ASN A 155 19.58 8.18 -10.55
C ASN A 155 19.66 8.13 -12.09
N GLY A 156 18.68 8.71 -12.80
CA GLY A 156 18.62 8.74 -14.26
C GLY A 156 17.92 7.55 -14.90
N LYS A 157 17.53 6.52 -14.14
CA LYS A 157 16.76 5.37 -14.63
C LYS A 157 15.30 5.49 -14.20
N GLN A 158 14.39 5.45 -15.17
CA GLN A 158 12.95 5.43 -14.87
C GLN A 158 12.55 4.02 -14.40
N LEU A 159 12.25 3.87 -13.11
CA LEU A 159 11.80 2.60 -12.51
C LEU A 159 10.27 2.50 -12.48
N LEU A 160 9.57 3.63 -12.30
CA LEU A 160 8.11 3.73 -12.38
C LEU A 160 7.73 4.76 -13.44
N ASP A 161 6.64 4.51 -14.15
CA ASP A 161 6.07 5.49 -15.07
C ASP A 161 5.62 6.74 -14.33
N SER A 162 6.02 7.93 -14.80
CA SER A 162 5.74 9.20 -14.12
C SER A 162 4.24 9.54 -14.09
N THR A 163 3.49 9.11 -15.10
CA THR A 163 2.04 9.31 -15.16
C THR A 163 1.35 8.41 -14.13
N PHE A 164 1.88 7.22 -13.89
CA PHE A 164 1.41 6.33 -12.84
C PHE A 164 1.73 6.89 -11.44
N VAL A 165 2.94 7.42 -11.22
CA VAL A 165 3.32 8.08 -9.95
C VAL A 165 2.35 9.22 -9.65
N LYS A 166 2.08 10.09 -10.64
CA LYS A 166 1.10 11.18 -10.49
C LYS A 166 -0.29 10.66 -10.15
N LYS A 167 -0.73 9.57 -10.80
CA LYS A 167 -2.00 8.92 -10.49
C LYS A 167 -2.04 8.40 -9.04
N CYS A 168 -0.96 7.80 -8.56
CA CYS A 168 -0.85 7.31 -7.19
C CYS A 168 -0.98 8.42 -6.14
N THR A 169 -0.46 9.61 -6.44
CA THR A 169 -0.41 10.76 -5.55
C THR A 169 -1.49 11.81 -5.85
N THR A 170 -2.59 11.40 -6.49
CA THR A 170 -3.77 12.23 -6.77
C THR A 170 -5.02 11.47 -6.32
N PRO A 171 -6.01 12.12 -5.68
CA PRO A 171 -7.24 11.47 -5.28
C PRO A 171 -7.94 10.75 -6.43
N ARG A 172 -8.42 9.54 -6.20
CA ARG A 172 -9.28 8.84 -7.16
C ARG A 172 -10.71 9.35 -7.10
N PHE A 173 -11.20 9.65 -5.90
CA PHE A 173 -12.58 10.06 -5.63
C PHE A 173 -12.58 11.43 -4.98
N ALA A 174 -13.43 12.33 -5.48
CA ALA A 174 -13.57 13.68 -4.92
C ALA A 174 -14.15 13.66 -3.50
N GLU A 175 -15.00 12.66 -3.22
CA GLU A 175 -15.65 12.46 -1.92
C GLU A 175 -14.70 11.84 -0.88
N SER A 176 -13.59 11.29 -1.32
CA SER A 176 -12.56 10.67 -0.47
C SER A 176 -11.17 11.08 -0.96
N PRO A 177 -10.82 12.38 -0.77
CA PRO A 177 -9.57 12.94 -1.28
C PRO A 177 -8.32 12.42 -0.56
N GLU A 178 -8.50 11.69 0.52
CA GLU A 178 -7.43 11.14 1.36
C GLU A 178 -6.69 9.94 0.76
N TYR A 179 -7.08 9.43 -0.44
CA TYR A 179 -6.45 8.25 -1.01
C TYR A 179 -6.33 8.30 -2.54
N GLY A 180 -5.17 7.88 -3.03
CA GLY A 180 -4.88 7.70 -4.45
C GLY A 180 -4.83 6.21 -4.85
N TYR A 181 -3.73 5.78 -5.47
CA TYR A 181 -3.47 4.38 -5.80
C TYR A 181 -2.31 3.86 -4.95
N GLY A 182 -2.62 3.35 -3.76
CA GLY A 182 -1.65 2.84 -2.80
C GLY A 182 -1.02 3.88 -1.86
N TRP A 183 -1.41 5.15 -1.96
CA TRP A 183 -0.89 6.22 -1.13
C TRP A 183 -2.02 6.97 -0.42
N TRP A 184 -1.82 7.25 0.87
CA TRP A 184 -2.59 8.21 1.63
C TRP A 184 -2.18 9.63 1.23
N LEU A 185 -3.15 10.53 1.13
CA LEU A 185 -2.98 11.91 0.68
C LEU A 185 -3.50 12.87 1.74
N HIS A 186 -2.82 13.97 1.96
CA HIS A 186 -3.25 14.98 2.92
C HIS A 186 -2.69 16.36 2.56
N ASN A 187 -3.33 17.41 3.07
CA ASN A 187 -2.77 18.76 3.08
C ASN A 187 -2.63 19.21 4.54
N PHE A 188 -1.42 19.51 4.96
CA PHE A 188 -1.12 19.94 6.32
C PHE A 188 -0.12 21.09 6.31
N LEU A 189 -0.33 22.11 7.13
CA LEU A 189 0.44 23.36 7.16
C LEU A 189 0.50 24.07 5.79
N GLY A 190 -0.53 23.92 4.96
CA GLY A 190 -0.58 24.45 3.60
C GLY A 190 0.29 23.72 2.59
N LYS A 191 0.80 22.53 2.94
CA LYS A 191 1.63 21.67 2.10
C LYS A 191 0.89 20.41 1.74
N ASP A 192 0.94 20.04 0.46
CA ASP A 192 0.48 18.74 0.02
C ASP A 192 1.52 17.68 0.40
N LEU A 193 1.04 16.60 1.00
CA LEU A 193 1.85 15.45 1.35
C LEU A 193 1.15 14.14 0.96
N TYR A 194 1.95 13.12 0.73
CA TYR A 194 1.47 11.77 0.58
C TYR A 194 2.32 10.81 1.40
N TYR A 195 1.70 9.71 1.86
CA TYR A 195 2.42 8.83 2.77
C TYR A 195 1.96 7.38 2.72
N MET A 196 2.89 6.47 3.03
CA MET A 196 2.61 5.09 3.39
C MET A 196 2.30 5.03 4.89
N ARG A 197 1.35 4.20 5.29
CA ARG A 197 0.94 4.03 6.68
C ARG A 197 0.86 2.56 7.05
N GLY A 198 1.59 2.17 8.09
CA GLY A 198 1.43 0.89 8.76
C GLY A 198 0.46 0.97 9.94
N HIS A 199 -0.12 -0.17 10.30
CA HIS A 199 -1.17 -0.27 11.33
C HIS A 199 -0.74 0.27 12.70
N LEU A 200 0.53 0.12 13.09
CA LEU A 200 1.07 0.57 14.37
C LEU A 200 1.90 1.87 14.26
N GLY A 201 1.54 2.76 13.35
CA GLY A 201 2.16 4.06 13.22
C GLY A 201 3.53 4.03 12.53
N GLN A 202 3.73 3.13 11.58
CA GLN A 202 4.83 3.20 10.65
C GLN A 202 4.47 4.18 9.54
N PHE A 203 5.40 5.09 9.20
CA PHE A 203 5.18 6.10 8.18
C PHE A 203 6.39 6.25 7.24
N VAL A 204 6.10 6.49 5.98
CA VAL A 204 6.99 7.13 5.02
C VAL A 204 6.23 8.32 4.46
N ILE A 205 6.51 9.51 4.97
CA ILE A 205 5.81 10.75 4.61
C ILE A 205 6.68 11.50 3.62
N VAL A 206 6.08 11.97 2.54
CA VAL A 206 6.76 12.75 1.49
C VAL A 206 6.05 14.10 1.35
N ILE A 207 6.83 15.19 1.43
CA ILE A 207 6.37 16.57 1.23
C ILE A 207 7.14 17.13 0.05
N PRO A 208 6.56 17.08 -1.18
CA PRO A 208 7.29 17.39 -2.40
C PRO A 208 7.83 18.81 -2.49
N GLU A 209 7.08 19.80 -2.02
CA GLU A 209 7.47 21.20 -2.09
C GLU A 209 8.77 21.52 -1.33
N ASP A 210 9.06 20.75 -0.28
CA ASP A 210 10.22 20.97 0.59
C ASP A 210 11.33 19.92 0.38
N ASP A 211 11.19 19.05 -0.63
CA ASP A 211 12.10 17.92 -0.87
C ASP A 211 12.34 17.09 0.40
N LEU A 212 11.28 16.89 1.19
CA LEU A 212 11.36 16.32 2.53
C LEU A 212 10.73 14.93 2.58
N ILE A 213 11.47 14.00 3.18
CA ILE A 213 10.99 12.65 3.48
C ILE A 213 11.18 12.39 4.98
N ILE A 214 10.10 11.98 5.65
CA ILE A 214 10.11 11.63 7.06
C ILE A 214 9.77 10.15 7.17
N VAL A 215 10.60 9.37 7.86
CA VAL A 215 10.35 7.95 8.10
C VAL A 215 10.29 7.68 9.60
N ARG A 216 9.23 7.04 10.01
CA ARG A 216 9.07 6.54 11.37
C ARG A 216 8.75 5.06 11.33
N LEU A 217 9.54 4.28 12.04
CA LEU A 217 9.28 2.86 12.31
C LEU A 217 8.98 2.68 13.80
N GLY A 218 7.78 2.29 14.12
CA GLY A 218 7.32 2.18 15.50
C GLY A 218 6.26 1.11 15.66
N HIS A 219 5.84 0.89 16.92
CA HIS A 219 4.91 -0.17 17.30
C HIS A 219 3.66 0.37 18.02
N VAL A 220 3.49 1.68 18.08
CA VAL A 220 2.33 2.34 18.70
C VAL A 220 1.90 3.46 17.76
N LYS A 221 0.66 3.47 17.34
CA LYS A 221 0.07 4.57 16.56
C LYS A 221 -0.57 5.59 17.49
N GLY A 222 -0.70 6.81 17.00
CA GLY A 222 -1.53 7.85 17.58
C GLY A 222 -3.03 7.53 17.49
N LEU A 223 -3.83 8.44 18.05
CA LEU A 223 -5.28 8.34 17.99
C LEU A 223 -5.79 8.68 16.58
N GLN A 224 -6.86 8.04 16.21
CA GLN A 224 -7.60 8.32 14.98
C GLN A 224 -9.06 8.51 15.34
N THR A 225 -9.70 9.54 14.81
CA THR A 225 -11.13 9.84 15.06
C THR A 225 -11.98 9.49 13.85
N GLU A 226 -13.29 9.42 14.02
CA GLU A 226 -14.21 9.19 12.89
C GLU A 226 -14.23 10.37 11.91
N SER A 227 -13.91 11.57 12.39
CA SER A 227 -13.89 12.80 11.58
C SER A 227 -12.57 13.04 10.87
N ASP A 228 -11.51 12.31 11.22
CA ASP A 228 -10.18 12.44 10.62
C ASP A 228 -9.62 11.05 10.29
N PRO A 229 -9.47 10.70 9.01
CA PRO A 229 -8.90 9.43 8.59
C PRO A 229 -7.40 9.32 8.88
N HIS A 230 -6.74 10.43 9.26
CA HIS A 230 -5.33 10.48 9.63
C HIS A 230 -5.17 10.32 11.14
N SER A 231 -4.07 9.74 11.60
CA SER A 231 -3.77 9.64 13.04
C SER A 231 -2.99 10.86 13.51
N ASP A 232 -3.21 11.28 14.75
CA ASP A 232 -2.66 12.50 15.32
C ASP A 232 -1.12 12.54 15.36
N ASP A 233 -0.47 11.40 15.46
CA ASP A 233 0.98 11.29 15.40
C ASP A 233 1.58 11.68 14.02
N LEU A 234 0.82 11.60 12.93
CA LEU A 234 1.24 12.13 11.63
C LEU A 234 1.59 13.63 11.73
N TYR A 235 0.71 14.39 12.35
CA TYR A 235 0.87 15.84 12.52
C TYR A 235 2.10 16.17 13.34
N VAL A 236 2.28 15.46 14.46
CA VAL A 236 3.44 15.64 15.35
C VAL A 236 4.75 15.38 14.59
N TYR A 237 4.85 14.31 13.80
CA TYR A 237 6.07 14.02 13.05
C TYR A 237 6.39 15.08 11.99
N VAL A 238 5.38 15.63 11.34
CA VAL A 238 5.58 16.72 10.36
C VAL A 238 6.03 18.00 11.06
N GLU A 239 5.37 18.40 12.16
CA GLU A 239 5.73 19.60 12.92
C GLU A 239 7.14 19.50 13.49
N GLU A 240 7.50 18.40 14.14
CA GLU A 240 8.83 18.17 14.70
C GLU A 240 9.92 18.17 13.62
N ALA A 241 9.65 17.61 12.44
CA ALA A 241 10.59 17.68 11.34
C ALA A 241 10.87 19.12 10.90
N TYR A 242 9.85 19.97 10.82
CA TYR A 242 10.03 21.39 10.52
C TYR A 242 10.78 22.14 11.64
N GLU A 243 10.51 21.85 12.91
CA GLU A 243 11.27 22.41 14.03
C GLU A 243 12.75 22.00 14.00
N MET A 244 13.04 20.76 13.63
CA MET A 244 14.42 20.30 13.44
C MET A 244 15.13 21.04 12.30
N LEU A 245 14.44 21.32 11.20
CA LEU A 245 14.99 22.06 10.05
C LEU A 245 15.28 23.53 10.41
N LYS A 246 14.43 24.18 11.21
CA LYS A 246 14.66 25.56 11.70
C LYS A 246 15.92 25.66 12.59
N LYS A 247 16.16 24.66 13.43
CA LYS A 247 17.35 24.62 14.34
C LYS A 247 18.68 24.40 13.62
N ARG A 248 18.65 24.00 12.34
CA ARG A 248 19.84 23.77 11.52
C ARG A 248 20.27 24.98 10.70
N LYS A 249 19.45 26.03 10.65
CA LYS A 249 19.76 27.33 10.03
C LYS A 249 20.34 28.27 11.06
#